data_a920a7007010a0691402b12255a88b35
#
_entry.id   a920a7007010a0691402b12255a88b35
#
_cell.length_a   1.000
_cell.length_b   1.000
_cell.length_c   1.000
_cell.angle_alpha   90.00
_cell.angle_beta   90.00
_cell.angle_gamma   90.00
#
_symmetry.space_group_name_H-M   'P 1'
#
loop_
_entity.id
_entity.type
_entity.pdbx_description
1 polymer ?
#
loop_
_entity_poly.entity_id
_entity_poly.type
_entity_poly.pdbx_seq_one_letter_code
_entity_poly.pdbx_strand_id
1 'polypeptide(L)'
;MATENGDYTGSKSAQWNVRPLKVAASVGDIIKTYDGTTDLPANTKITFKSADSYYTGTTLRLAKGTDYEVSNARYDSADASETEKTVSFTIELKNKGYVFDDGTTQKDFTLNGADFDDKTFQINKATAPMNNPIGTLNIINGTCQTYTYDFNNILPGLPGGKYGTISYGQADISLVSQSGYYYDETIVEFKKGVLTLAQFYAKDGKKTGQIGTVKVKVTTTNYKDFQLKLVLNAVDQIKPVPDGTITAMSITYGDTLSKSEISGKMKDRNTGKSVNGTFAWTDGTIK
;
A
#
# COMPACT_ATOMS: atom_id res chain seq x y z
N MET A 1 71.50 4.31 5.47
CA MET A 1 72.84 4.87 5.66
C MET A 1 73.85 3.91 4.96
N ALA A 2 74.60 4.39 4.02
CA ALA A 2 75.69 3.63 3.45
C ALA A 2 76.97 3.93 4.29
N THR A 3 77.54 2.93 4.87
CA THR A 3 78.83 3.05 5.57
C THR A 3 79.97 2.77 4.60
N GLU A 4 80.80 3.74 4.35
CA GLU A 4 82.02 3.56 3.61
C GLU A 4 83.17 3.12 4.52
N ASN A 5 83.92 2.11 4.06
CA ASN A 5 85.17 1.73 4.69
C ASN A 5 86.26 2.66 4.13
N GLY A 6 86.85 3.44 4.98
CA GLY A 6 88.05 4.19 4.58
C GLY A 6 87.91 5.70 4.80
N ASP A 7 88.79 6.45 4.23
CA ASP A 7 89.16 7.82 4.48
C ASP A 7 88.09 8.89 4.10
N TYR A 8 86.84 8.48 3.88
CA TYR A 8 85.70 9.38 3.52
C TYR A 8 84.67 9.50 4.61
N THR A 9 84.42 10.65 5.05
CA THR A 9 83.30 10.99 5.97
C THR A 9 82.34 11.85 5.25
N GLY A 10 81.10 11.40 5.18
CA GLY A 10 80.03 12.23 4.64
C GLY A 10 78.65 11.53 4.77
N SER A 11 77.58 12.29 4.97
CA SER A 11 76.20 11.82 4.90
C SER A 11 75.50 12.46 3.71
N LYS A 12 74.75 11.65 2.94
CA LYS A 12 73.79 12.17 1.93
C LYS A 12 72.38 11.89 2.38
N SER A 13 71.55 12.90 2.36
CA SER A 13 70.12 12.72 2.56
C SER A 13 69.44 12.65 1.18
N ALA A 14 68.52 11.67 1.02
CA ALA A 14 67.62 11.62 -0.11
C ALA A 14 66.20 11.98 0.36
N GLN A 15 65.54 12.87 -0.37
CA GLN A 15 64.10 13.11 -0.16
C GLN A 15 63.33 12.06 -0.94
N TRP A 16 62.32 11.49 -0.28
CA TRP A 16 61.37 10.63 -0.90
C TRP A 16 59.95 11.07 -0.58
N ASN A 17 59.04 10.91 -1.52
CA ASN A 17 57.63 11.30 -1.35
C ASN A 17 56.76 10.07 -1.30
N VAL A 18 55.90 10.02 -0.32
CA VAL A 18 54.83 9.03 -0.25
C VAL A 18 53.61 9.63 -0.93
N ARG A 19 53.21 9.06 -2.04
CA ARG A 19 51.96 9.47 -2.72
C ARG A 19 50.79 8.63 -2.20
N PRO A 20 49.58 9.21 -2.18
CA PRO A 20 48.37 8.46 -1.84
C PRO A 20 48.16 7.26 -2.80
N LEU A 21 47.65 6.17 -2.27
CA LEU A 21 47.28 5.00 -3.06
C LEU A 21 45.96 5.29 -3.79
N LYS A 22 45.94 5.00 -5.09
CA LYS A 22 44.71 5.08 -5.88
C LYS A 22 43.76 3.93 -5.57
N VAL A 23 42.48 4.25 -5.34
CA VAL A 23 41.47 3.24 -5.01
C VAL A 23 40.25 3.33 -5.93
N ALA A 24 39.65 2.16 -6.19
CA ALA A 24 38.36 2.00 -6.83
C ALA A 24 37.35 1.47 -5.79
N ALA A 25 36.19 2.09 -5.69
CA ALA A 25 35.09 1.63 -4.85
C ALA A 25 34.11 0.78 -5.65
N SER A 26 33.56 -0.24 -5.03
CA SER A 26 32.47 -1.06 -5.57
C SER A 26 31.48 -1.41 -4.47
N VAL A 27 30.24 -1.72 -4.86
CA VAL A 27 29.17 -2.17 -3.97
C VAL A 27 28.79 -3.61 -4.28
N GLY A 28 28.24 -4.33 -3.30
CA GLY A 28 27.55 -5.61 -3.52
C GLY A 28 26.07 -5.38 -3.81
N ASP A 29 25.27 -6.42 -3.59
CA ASP A 29 23.81 -6.31 -3.65
C ASP A 29 23.28 -5.24 -2.71
N ILE A 30 22.31 -4.47 -3.18
CA ILE A 30 21.60 -3.47 -2.38
C ILE A 30 20.13 -3.77 -2.46
N ILE A 31 19.64 -4.54 -1.49
CA ILE A 31 18.29 -5.05 -1.47
C ILE A 31 17.65 -4.67 -0.14
N LYS A 32 16.43 -4.12 -0.20
CA LYS A 32 15.58 -3.93 0.98
C LYS A 32 14.15 -4.33 0.73
N THR A 33 13.37 -4.46 1.78
CA THR A 33 11.91 -4.52 1.70
C THR A 33 11.36 -3.09 1.73
N TYR A 34 10.30 -2.82 0.98
CA TYR A 34 9.64 -1.54 0.93
C TYR A 34 9.30 -1.00 2.33
N ASP A 35 9.71 0.22 2.60
CA ASP A 35 9.53 0.94 3.86
C ASP A 35 9.02 2.38 3.66
N GLY A 36 8.74 2.75 2.41
CA GLY A 36 8.28 4.10 2.03
C GLY A 36 9.39 5.12 1.85
N THR A 37 10.68 4.73 2.01
CA THR A 37 11.82 5.63 1.88
C THR A 37 12.70 5.29 0.68
N THR A 38 13.52 6.23 0.24
CA THR A 38 14.57 6.01 -0.76
C THR A 38 15.91 5.61 -0.14
N ASP A 39 16.04 5.61 1.18
CA ASP A 39 17.31 5.36 1.85
C ASP A 39 17.86 3.97 1.52
N LEU A 40 19.16 3.87 1.30
CA LEU A 40 19.83 2.58 1.17
C LEU A 40 19.86 1.86 2.53
N PRO A 41 19.90 0.51 2.54
CA PRO A 41 20.06 -0.25 3.77
C PRO A 41 21.32 0.20 4.54
N ALA A 42 21.20 0.33 5.86
CA ALA A 42 22.31 0.75 6.72
C ALA A 42 23.55 -0.18 6.61
N ASN A 43 23.32 -1.44 6.26
CA ASN A 43 24.35 -2.47 6.05
C ASN A 43 24.88 -2.52 4.61
N THR A 44 24.59 -1.54 3.77
CA THR A 44 25.13 -1.45 2.41
C THR A 44 26.66 -1.53 2.46
N LYS A 45 27.19 -2.58 1.82
CA LYS A 45 28.63 -2.89 1.85
C LYS A 45 29.33 -2.22 0.69
N ILE A 46 30.28 -1.35 1.02
CA ILE A 46 31.22 -0.77 0.07
C ILE A 46 32.56 -1.48 0.22
N THR A 47 33.15 -1.87 -0.88
CA THR A 47 34.49 -2.51 -0.93
C THR A 47 35.42 -1.64 -1.76
N PHE A 48 36.69 -1.64 -1.36
CA PHE A 48 37.72 -0.88 -2.04
C PHE A 48 38.78 -1.85 -2.58
N LYS A 49 39.23 -1.57 -3.80
CA LYS A 49 40.39 -2.25 -4.41
C LYS A 49 41.40 -1.21 -4.83
N SER A 50 42.67 -1.60 -4.80
CA SER A 50 43.71 -0.75 -5.35
C SER A 50 43.52 -0.59 -6.87
N ALA A 51 43.52 0.65 -7.33
CA ALA A 51 43.55 1.05 -8.73
C ALA A 51 44.98 1.43 -9.19
N ASP A 52 45.96 1.31 -8.29
CA ASP A 52 47.36 1.58 -8.60
C ASP A 52 47.96 0.47 -9.47
N SER A 53 48.76 0.84 -10.46
CA SER A 53 49.32 -0.08 -11.43
C SER A 53 50.16 -1.23 -10.81
N TYR A 54 50.80 -0.98 -9.68
CA TYR A 54 51.62 -1.99 -8.99
C TYR A 54 50.80 -2.93 -8.08
N TYR A 55 49.61 -2.53 -7.67
CA TYR A 55 48.77 -3.25 -6.72
C TYR A 55 47.35 -3.44 -7.23
N THR A 56 47.14 -3.35 -8.54
CA THR A 56 45.83 -3.40 -9.17
C THR A 56 45.00 -4.61 -8.68
N GLY A 57 43.78 -4.33 -8.27
CA GLY A 57 42.81 -5.37 -7.85
C GLY A 57 42.98 -5.87 -6.41
N THR A 58 44.04 -5.49 -5.69
CA THR A 58 44.24 -5.88 -4.28
C THR A 58 43.10 -5.27 -3.44
N THR A 59 42.38 -6.11 -2.68
CA THR A 59 41.32 -5.68 -1.77
C THR A 59 41.91 -4.92 -0.58
N LEU A 60 41.33 -3.73 -0.32
CA LEU A 60 41.77 -2.86 0.75
C LEU A 60 40.71 -2.89 1.87
N ARG A 61 41.17 -2.84 3.12
CA ARG A 61 40.31 -2.80 4.32
C ARG A 61 40.17 -1.37 4.83
N LEU A 62 39.27 -0.60 4.25
CA LEU A 62 38.93 0.74 4.72
C LEU A 62 37.75 0.68 5.67
N ALA A 63 37.85 1.38 6.78
CA ALA A 63 36.80 1.44 7.81
C ALA A 63 35.93 2.68 7.62
N LYS A 64 34.59 2.48 7.54
CA LYS A 64 33.62 3.56 7.51
C LYS A 64 33.69 4.35 8.81
N GLY A 65 33.61 5.67 8.74
CA GLY A 65 33.74 6.58 9.89
C GLY A 65 35.19 6.99 10.17
N THR A 66 36.18 6.20 9.77
CA THR A 66 37.62 6.47 9.98
C THR A 66 38.32 6.79 8.67
N ASP A 67 38.24 5.88 7.70
CA ASP A 67 38.93 6.03 6.42
C ASP A 67 38.06 6.67 5.35
N TYR A 68 36.74 6.49 5.45
CA TYR A 68 35.78 7.08 4.51
C TYR A 68 34.42 7.31 5.14
N GLU A 69 33.64 8.21 4.53
CA GLU A 69 32.23 8.47 4.81
C GLU A 69 31.38 8.27 3.55
N VAL A 70 30.10 7.97 3.78
CA VAL A 70 29.08 7.84 2.73
C VAL A 70 27.95 8.78 3.03
N SER A 71 27.58 9.60 2.07
CA SER A 71 26.47 10.53 2.14
C SER A 71 25.59 10.43 0.90
N ASN A 72 24.40 11.07 0.95
CA ASN A 72 23.43 11.14 -0.16
C ASN A 72 23.01 9.76 -0.70
N ALA A 73 23.11 8.72 0.12
CA ALA A 73 22.88 7.33 -0.28
C ALA A 73 21.38 7.04 -0.42
N ARG A 74 20.94 6.77 -1.67
CA ARG A 74 19.50 6.59 -1.96
C ARG A 74 19.28 5.78 -3.23
N TYR A 75 18.11 5.17 -3.31
CA TYR A 75 17.50 4.70 -4.56
C TYR A 75 16.89 5.87 -5.34
N ASP A 76 16.69 5.68 -6.63
CA ASP A 76 16.02 6.62 -7.54
C ASP A 76 14.53 6.83 -7.20
N SER A 77 13.86 5.81 -6.67
CA SER A 77 12.49 5.89 -6.17
C SER A 77 12.27 4.99 -4.95
N ALA A 78 11.28 5.32 -4.12
CA ALA A 78 10.92 4.52 -2.95
C ALA A 78 10.08 3.29 -3.30
N ASP A 79 9.44 3.24 -4.48
CA ASP A 79 8.51 2.16 -4.83
C ASP A 79 9.22 0.83 -5.03
N ALA A 80 8.55 -0.25 -4.65
CA ALA A 80 9.00 -1.60 -4.96
C ALA A 80 8.98 -1.84 -6.48
N SER A 81 9.92 -2.63 -6.97
CA SER A 81 10.04 -2.96 -8.39
C SER A 81 10.57 -4.37 -8.56
N GLU A 82 10.08 -5.06 -9.57
CA GLU A 82 10.62 -6.34 -10.03
C GLU A 82 11.82 -6.15 -10.97
N THR A 83 12.06 -4.91 -11.43
CA THR A 83 13.22 -4.54 -12.23
C THR A 83 14.30 -3.89 -11.39
N GLU A 84 15.53 -3.94 -11.86
CA GLU A 84 16.67 -3.32 -11.22
C GLU A 84 16.48 -1.81 -11.06
N LYS A 85 17.02 -1.31 -9.95
CA LYS A 85 16.97 0.11 -9.60
C LYS A 85 18.28 0.82 -9.82
N THR A 86 18.20 2.14 -9.89
CA THR A 86 19.37 3.01 -9.84
C THR A 86 19.62 3.46 -8.39
N VAL A 87 20.87 3.39 -7.95
CA VAL A 87 21.31 3.88 -6.65
C VAL A 87 22.31 5.00 -6.82
N SER A 88 22.26 5.99 -5.95
CA SER A 88 23.22 7.11 -5.91
C SER A 88 23.78 7.27 -4.52
N PHE A 89 25.07 7.59 -4.42
CA PHE A 89 25.72 7.91 -3.15
C PHE A 89 27.02 8.67 -3.41
N THR A 90 27.50 9.39 -2.41
CA THR A 90 28.78 10.09 -2.41
C THR A 90 29.72 9.41 -1.43
N ILE A 91 30.95 9.14 -1.83
CA ILE A 91 32.02 8.67 -0.93
C ILE A 91 33.04 9.79 -0.75
N GLU A 92 33.39 10.09 0.50
CA GLU A 92 34.48 10.96 0.88
C GLU A 92 35.56 10.16 1.60
N LEU A 93 36.77 10.12 1.05
CA LEU A 93 37.95 9.50 1.68
C LEU A 93 38.52 10.47 2.72
N LYS A 94 38.47 10.08 3.99
CA LYS A 94 39.00 10.86 5.13
C LYS A 94 40.47 10.62 5.36
N ASN A 95 40.95 9.44 5.02
CA ASN A 95 42.35 9.04 5.19
C ASN A 95 43.18 9.57 4.02
N LYS A 96 44.12 10.48 4.30
CA LYS A 96 44.99 11.14 3.32
C LYS A 96 45.92 10.16 2.56
N GLY A 97 46.02 8.91 2.99
CA GLY A 97 46.76 7.86 2.30
C GLY A 97 46.06 7.31 1.06
N TYR A 98 44.85 7.75 0.76
CA TYR A 98 44.02 7.26 -0.34
C TYR A 98 43.44 8.38 -1.18
N VAL A 99 43.33 8.15 -2.49
CA VAL A 99 42.62 8.99 -3.46
C VAL A 99 41.91 8.11 -4.48
N PHE A 100 40.86 8.60 -5.11
CA PHE A 100 40.28 7.92 -6.26
C PHE A 100 41.23 7.92 -7.47
N ASP A 101 40.89 7.16 -8.50
CA ASP A 101 41.67 7.04 -9.73
C ASP A 101 41.94 8.38 -10.44
N ASP A 102 41.01 9.32 -10.31
CA ASP A 102 41.10 10.70 -10.81
C ASP A 102 41.90 11.66 -9.89
N GLY A 103 42.37 11.19 -8.75
CA GLY A 103 43.12 11.96 -7.77
C GLY A 103 42.28 12.73 -6.78
N THR A 104 40.94 12.62 -6.83
CA THR A 104 40.03 13.25 -5.88
C THR A 104 39.91 12.46 -4.58
N THR A 105 39.48 13.13 -3.51
CA THR A 105 39.12 12.49 -2.22
C THR A 105 37.62 12.32 -2.06
N GLN A 106 36.82 12.91 -2.94
CA GLN A 106 35.36 12.77 -2.95
C GLN A 106 34.89 12.37 -4.34
N LYS A 107 33.96 11.43 -4.43
CA LYS A 107 33.41 10.97 -5.69
C LYS A 107 31.93 10.59 -5.54
N ASP A 108 31.14 11.02 -6.51
CA ASP A 108 29.74 10.66 -6.65
C ASP A 108 29.60 9.41 -7.51
N PHE A 109 28.71 8.53 -7.07
CA PHE A 109 28.36 7.31 -7.77
C PHE A 109 26.89 7.31 -8.12
N THR A 110 26.58 6.96 -9.35
CA THR A 110 25.25 6.63 -9.82
C THR A 110 25.34 5.31 -10.57
N LEU A 111 24.76 4.27 -10.02
CA LEU A 111 24.88 2.90 -10.50
C LEU A 111 23.48 2.37 -10.82
N ASN A 112 23.29 1.86 -12.04
CA ASN A 112 22.08 1.16 -12.43
C ASN A 112 22.31 -0.34 -12.25
N GLY A 113 21.43 -1.04 -11.52
CA GLY A 113 21.55 -2.48 -11.31
C GLY A 113 21.56 -3.28 -12.60
N ALA A 114 20.83 -2.81 -13.61
CA ALA A 114 20.81 -3.45 -14.93
C ALA A 114 22.16 -3.46 -15.69
N ASP A 115 23.12 -2.64 -15.25
CA ASP A 115 24.48 -2.61 -15.83
C ASP A 115 25.40 -3.71 -15.26
N PHE A 116 24.90 -4.53 -14.33
CA PHE A 116 25.67 -5.55 -13.65
C PHE A 116 25.02 -6.94 -13.79
N ASP A 117 25.79 -7.94 -14.15
CA ASP A 117 25.35 -9.34 -14.21
C ASP A 117 25.40 -10.04 -12.85
N ASP A 118 26.18 -9.50 -11.90
CA ASP A 118 26.53 -10.13 -10.62
C ASP A 118 26.00 -9.37 -9.40
N LYS A 119 25.15 -8.35 -9.59
CA LYS A 119 24.63 -7.50 -8.51
C LYS A 119 23.17 -7.17 -8.74
N THR A 120 22.43 -7.06 -7.64
CA THR A 120 21.00 -6.74 -7.62
C THR A 120 20.77 -5.49 -6.79
N PHE A 121 20.11 -4.47 -7.36
CA PHE A 121 19.64 -3.28 -6.65
C PHE A 121 18.12 -3.26 -6.69
N GLN A 122 17.47 -3.58 -5.56
CA GLN A 122 16.03 -3.84 -5.56
C GLN A 122 15.34 -3.42 -4.27
N ILE A 123 14.09 -2.97 -4.41
CA ILE A 123 13.15 -2.82 -3.30
C ILE A 123 12.06 -3.87 -3.47
N ASN A 124 12.05 -4.87 -2.60
CA ASN A 124 11.06 -5.94 -2.61
C ASN A 124 9.74 -5.47 -2.01
N LYS A 125 8.62 -6.02 -2.48
CA LYS A 125 7.29 -5.77 -1.93
C LYS A 125 7.23 -6.15 -0.45
N ALA A 126 6.68 -5.25 0.38
CA ALA A 126 6.38 -5.52 1.78
C ALA A 126 5.13 -6.40 1.93
N THR A 127 4.96 -7.02 3.07
CA THR A 127 3.69 -7.65 3.44
C THR A 127 2.74 -6.57 3.97
N ALA A 128 1.53 -6.49 3.42
CA ALA A 128 0.53 -5.55 3.92
C ALA A 128 0.18 -5.89 5.38
N PRO A 129 0.02 -4.88 6.25
CA PRO A 129 -0.39 -5.09 7.63
C PRO A 129 -1.85 -5.57 7.66
N MET A 130 -2.02 -6.89 7.68
CA MET A 130 -3.33 -7.53 7.58
C MET A 130 -3.88 -7.80 8.97
N ASN A 131 -4.84 -7.01 9.41
CA ASN A 131 -5.74 -7.37 10.51
C ASN A 131 -7.07 -7.96 9.96
N ASN A 132 -7.00 -8.74 8.87
CA ASN A 132 -8.16 -9.33 8.17
C ASN A 132 -9.32 -8.33 8.07
N PRO A 133 -9.19 -7.26 7.29
CA PRO A 133 -10.24 -6.28 7.19
C PRO A 133 -11.48 -6.95 6.60
N ILE A 134 -12.53 -7.08 7.42
CA ILE A 134 -13.80 -7.67 7.03
C ILE A 134 -14.82 -6.55 7.01
N GLY A 135 -15.35 -6.28 5.82
CA GLY A 135 -16.51 -5.42 5.65
C GLY A 135 -17.81 -6.19 5.88
N THR A 136 -18.88 -5.48 6.12
CA THR A 136 -20.23 -6.05 6.20
C THR A 136 -21.16 -5.25 5.31
N LEU A 137 -21.96 -5.92 4.50
CA LEU A 137 -23.04 -5.34 3.73
C LEU A 137 -24.35 -5.98 4.19
N ASN A 138 -25.24 -5.15 4.71
CA ASN A 138 -26.55 -5.60 5.15
C ASN A 138 -27.52 -5.68 3.96
N ILE A 139 -28.12 -6.83 3.78
CA ILE A 139 -29.16 -7.13 2.78
C ILE A 139 -30.50 -7.22 3.49
N ILE A 140 -31.44 -6.38 3.08
CA ILE A 140 -32.73 -6.28 3.75
C ILE A 140 -33.68 -7.39 3.27
N ASN A 141 -34.19 -8.19 4.20
CA ASN A 141 -35.15 -9.23 3.92
C ASN A 141 -36.43 -8.69 3.26
N GLY A 142 -36.97 -9.42 2.31
CA GLY A 142 -38.24 -9.09 1.64
C GLY A 142 -38.14 -7.97 0.62
N THR A 143 -36.93 -7.53 0.26
CA THR A 143 -36.73 -6.50 -0.77
C THR A 143 -35.96 -7.05 -1.95
N CYS A 144 -36.17 -6.44 -3.13
CA CYS A 144 -35.33 -6.60 -4.29
C CYS A 144 -34.74 -5.21 -4.63
N GLN A 145 -33.47 -5.01 -4.41
CA GLN A 145 -32.85 -3.70 -4.62
C GLN A 145 -31.37 -3.82 -4.99
N THR A 146 -30.81 -2.70 -5.39
CA THR A 146 -29.37 -2.58 -5.68
C THR A 146 -28.61 -2.22 -4.41
N TYR A 147 -27.54 -2.96 -4.16
CA TYR A 147 -26.59 -2.72 -3.08
C TYR A 147 -25.23 -2.35 -3.64
N THR A 148 -24.56 -1.41 -3.00
CA THR A 148 -23.19 -1.03 -3.35
C THR A 148 -22.28 -1.15 -2.14
N TYR A 149 -21.03 -1.51 -2.37
CA TYR A 149 -20.01 -1.55 -1.33
C TYR A 149 -18.65 -1.11 -1.87
N ASP A 150 -18.04 -0.16 -1.20
CA ASP A 150 -16.70 0.35 -1.55
C ASP A 150 -15.63 -0.35 -0.71
N PHE A 151 -14.86 -1.24 -1.34
CA PHE A 151 -13.75 -1.98 -0.73
C PHE A 151 -12.57 -1.08 -0.37
N ASN A 152 -12.47 0.13 -0.93
CA ASN A 152 -11.42 1.07 -0.54
C ASN A 152 -11.53 1.46 0.95
N ASN A 153 -12.75 1.40 1.52
CA ASN A 153 -13.01 1.73 2.92
C ASN A 153 -12.46 0.70 3.91
N ILE A 154 -12.08 -0.49 3.45
CA ILE A 154 -11.53 -1.56 4.29
C ILE A 154 -10.09 -1.92 3.92
N LEU A 155 -9.42 -1.11 3.09
CA LEU A 155 -7.99 -1.29 2.87
C LEU A 155 -7.24 -1.11 4.20
N PRO A 156 -6.24 -1.97 4.51
CA PRO A 156 -5.43 -1.81 5.71
C PRO A 156 -4.75 -0.45 5.77
N GLY A 157 -4.74 0.20 6.95
CA GLY A 157 -3.98 1.42 7.16
C GLY A 157 -2.46 1.17 7.07
N LEU A 158 -1.75 2.06 6.40
CA LEU A 158 -0.30 1.95 6.19
C LEU A 158 0.43 3.04 6.96
N PRO A 159 1.04 2.75 8.10
CA PRO A 159 1.85 3.73 8.83
C PRO A 159 3.13 4.03 8.02
N GLY A 160 3.22 5.26 7.50
CA GLY A 160 4.41 5.75 6.78
C GLY A 160 4.63 5.23 5.36
N GLY A 161 3.79 4.30 4.88
CA GLY A 161 3.89 3.73 3.54
C GLY A 161 2.72 4.11 2.62
N LYS A 162 2.86 3.76 1.34
CA LYS A 162 1.80 3.93 0.31
C LYS A 162 1.65 2.64 -0.48
N TYR A 163 0.43 2.32 -0.87
CA TYR A 163 0.19 1.15 -1.73
C TYR A 163 0.85 1.30 -3.12
N GLY A 164 1.07 2.54 -3.56
CA GLY A 164 1.35 2.83 -4.95
C GLY A 164 0.08 2.65 -5.79
N THR A 165 0.19 2.14 -7.00
CA THR A 165 -0.97 1.79 -7.81
C THR A 165 -1.70 0.60 -7.20
N ILE A 166 -3.02 0.71 -7.06
CA ILE A 166 -3.88 -0.38 -6.59
C ILE A 166 -4.69 -0.91 -7.77
N SER A 167 -4.73 -2.23 -7.92
CA SER A 167 -5.63 -2.92 -8.82
C SER A 167 -6.39 -4.03 -8.09
N TYR A 168 -7.63 -4.24 -8.53
CA TYR A 168 -8.53 -5.22 -7.95
C TYR A 168 -8.79 -6.33 -8.96
N GLY A 169 -8.74 -7.57 -8.51
CA GLY A 169 -9.26 -8.72 -9.24
C GLY A 169 -10.79 -8.69 -9.31
N GLN A 170 -11.38 -9.66 -9.97
CA GLN A 170 -12.84 -9.82 -9.99
C GLN A 170 -13.36 -10.14 -8.58
N ALA A 171 -14.58 -9.72 -8.30
CA ALA A 171 -15.27 -10.07 -7.07
C ALA A 171 -15.75 -11.54 -7.15
N ASP A 172 -15.29 -12.37 -6.22
CA ASP A 172 -15.73 -13.75 -6.04
C ASP A 172 -16.86 -13.78 -5.00
N ILE A 173 -18.09 -14.06 -5.45
CA ILE A 173 -19.29 -14.01 -4.62
C ILE A 173 -19.72 -15.44 -4.33
N SER A 174 -19.79 -15.78 -3.04
CA SER A 174 -20.25 -17.07 -2.56
C SER A 174 -21.43 -16.91 -1.62
N LEU A 175 -22.61 -17.40 -2.01
CA LEU A 175 -23.78 -17.47 -1.13
C LEU A 175 -23.81 -18.79 -0.37
N VAL A 176 -24.34 -18.76 0.84
CA VAL A 176 -24.63 -19.99 1.61
C VAL A 176 -25.71 -20.76 0.86
N SER A 177 -25.49 -22.03 0.60
CA SER A 177 -26.32 -22.88 -0.28
C SER A 177 -27.81 -22.95 0.06
N GLN A 178 -28.22 -22.64 1.27
CA GLN A 178 -29.61 -22.63 1.73
C GLN A 178 -30.09 -21.25 2.18
N SER A 179 -29.39 -20.20 1.77
CA SER A 179 -29.71 -18.84 2.22
C SER A 179 -31.06 -18.33 1.72
N GLY A 180 -31.55 -18.83 0.57
CA GLY A 180 -32.74 -18.30 -0.09
C GLY A 180 -32.54 -16.92 -0.72
N TYR A 181 -31.28 -16.52 -0.85
CA TYR A 181 -30.88 -15.27 -1.52
C TYR A 181 -30.22 -15.57 -2.86
N TYR A 182 -30.49 -14.75 -3.85
CA TYR A 182 -29.87 -14.82 -5.16
C TYR A 182 -29.76 -13.43 -5.79
N TYR A 183 -28.92 -13.32 -6.78
CA TYR A 183 -28.72 -12.11 -7.57
C TYR A 183 -28.58 -12.52 -9.05
N ASP A 184 -28.81 -11.61 -9.93
CA ASP A 184 -28.51 -11.78 -11.34
C ASP A 184 -27.02 -11.53 -11.56
N GLU A 185 -26.26 -12.56 -11.91
CA GLU A 185 -24.80 -12.44 -12.15
C GLU A 185 -24.46 -11.51 -13.30
N THR A 186 -25.39 -11.30 -14.25
CA THR A 186 -25.21 -10.38 -15.38
C THR A 186 -25.27 -8.91 -14.96
N ILE A 187 -25.75 -8.63 -13.76
CA ILE A 187 -25.93 -7.26 -13.24
C ILE A 187 -24.95 -6.99 -12.08
N VAL A 188 -23.99 -7.86 -11.86
CA VAL A 188 -22.88 -7.62 -10.93
C VAL A 188 -21.83 -6.78 -11.62
N GLU A 189 -21.54 -5.62 -11.06
CA GLU A 189 -20.48 -4.75 -11.51
C GLU A 189 -19.44 -4.58 -10.44
N PHE A 190 -18.16 -4.70 -10.82
CA PHE A 190 -17.05 -4.42 -9.94
C PHE A 190 -16.03 -3.52 -10.65
N LYS A 191 -15.98 -2.25 -10.23
CA LYS A 191 -15.10 -1.25 -10.84
C LYS A 191 -14.37 -0.43 -9.79
N LYS A 192 -13.05 -0.31 -9.92
CA LYS A 192 -12.20 0.54 -9.05
C LYS A 192 -12.42 0.29 -7.55
N GLY A 193 -12.65 -0.97 -7.16
CA GLY A 193 -12.90 -1.35 -5.78
C GLY A 193 -14.34 -1.18 -5.30
N VAL A 194 -15.26 -0.72 -6.15
CA VAL A 194 -16.68 -0.60 -5.82
C VAL A 194 -17.45 -1.77 -6.41
N LEU A 195 -18.12 -2.53 -5.55
CA LEU A 195 -19.05 -3.59 -5.90
C LEU A 195 -20.46 -3.03 -6.01
N THR A 196 -21.16 -3.40 -7.08
CA THR A 196 -22.60 -3.16 -7.24
C THR A 196 -23.29 -4.50 -7.48
N LEU A 197 -24.26 -4.82 -6.64
CA LEU A 197 -25.16 -5.98 -6.75
C LEU A 197 -26.54 -5.45 -7.10
N ALA A 198 -26.88 -5.43 -8.37
CA ALA A 198 -28.22 -5.03 -8.78
C ALA A 198 -29.21 -6.18 -8.60
N GLN A 199 -30.47 -5.84 -8.27
CA GLN A 199 -31.55 -6.79 -8.11
C GLN A 199 -31.22 -7.99 -7.17
N PHE A 200 -30.51 -7.70 -6.08
CA PHE A 200 -30.32 -8.70 -5.04
C PHE A 200 -31.65 -9.04 -4.38
N TYR A 201 -32.05 -10.28 -4.45
CA TYR A 201 -33.39 -10.73 -4.09
C TYR A 201 -33.37 -11.72 -2.96
N ALA A 202 -34.31 -11.55 -2.02
CA ALA A 202 -34.54 -12.50 -0.92
C ALA A 202 -35.80 -13.30 -1.15
N LYS A 203 -35.67 -14.64 -1.15
CA LYS A 203 -36.81 -15.55 -1.24
C LYS A 203 -37.55 -15.65 0.10
N ASP A 204 -38.82 -16.06 0.11
CA ASP A 204 -39.60 -16.23 1.32
C ASP A 204 -38.99 -17.20 2.33
N GLY A 205 -39.25 -16.98 3.62
CA GLY A 205 -38.77 -17.85 4.71
C GLY A 205 -37.31 -17.72 5.08
N LYS A 206 -36.67 -16.61 4.72
CA LYS A 206 -35.27 -16.34 4.98
C LYS A 206 -34.92 -16.07 6.44
N LYS A 207 -33.70 -16.45 6.79
CA LYS A 207 -33.13 -16.21 8.11
C LYS A 207 -32.26 -14.95 8.11
N THR A 208 -32.19 -14.27 9.25
CA THR A 208 -31.20 -13.23 9.52
C THR A 208 -29.81 -13.84 9.75
N GLY A 209 -28.78 -13.03 9.60
CA GLY A 209 -27.37 -13.41 9.79
C GLY A 209 -26.62 -13.55 8.47
N GLN A 210 -25.46 -14.17 8.53
CA GLN A 210 -24.59 -14.30 7.37
C GLN A 210 -25.22 -15.17 6.28
N ILE A 211 -25.34 -14.63 5.07
CA ILE A 211 -25.90 -15.31 3.89
C ILE A 211 -24.85 -15.56 2.80
N GLY A 212 -23.72 -14.92 2.89
CA GLY A 212 -22.65 -15.09 1.91
C GLY A 212 -21.41 -14.29 2.22
N THR A 213 -20.45 -14.38 1.30
CA THR A 213 -19.22 -13.58 1.33
C THR A 213 -18.83 -13.16 -0.08
N VAL A 214 -18.15 -12.01 -0.15
CA VAL A 214 -17.48 -11.57 -1.36
C VAL A 214 -15.99 -11.45 -1.06
N LYS A 215 -15.15 -12.01 -1.91
CA LYS A 215 -13.70 -11.93 -1.81
C LYS A 215 -13.15 -11.18 -3.00
N VAL A 216 -12.18 -10.31 -2.75
CA VAL A 216 -11.53 -9.51 -3.78
C VAL A 216 -10.03 -9.57 -3.59
N LYS A 217 -9.30 -10.03 -4.60
CA LYS A 217 -7.83 -9.97 -4.62
C LYS A 217 -7.40 -8.54 -4.88
N VAL A 218 -6.43 -8.06 -4.10
CA VAL A 218 -5.81 -6.74 -4.26
C VAL A 218 -4.34 -6.93 -4.64
N THR A 219 -3.93 -6.30 -5.72
CA THR A 219 -2.55 -6.22 -6.19
C THR A 219 -2.09 -4.78 -6.11
N THR A 220 -0.88 -4.57 -5.61
CA THR A 220 -0.33 -3.21 -5.44
C THR A 220 1.11 -3.14 -5.93
N THR A 221 1.62 -1.91 -6.12
CA THR A 221 3.03 -1.71 -6.45
C THR A 221 3.93 -2.14 -5.29
N ASN A 222 3.60 -1.74 -4.05
CA ASN A 222 4.53 -1.75 -2.93
C ASN A 222 4.32 -2.90 -1.93
N TYR A 223 3.19 -3.58 -2.00
CA TYR A 223 2.85 -4.68 -1.11
C TYR A 223 2.52 -5.95 -1.89
N LYS A 224 2.86 -7.09 -1.31
CA LYS A 224 2.45 -8.41 -1.83
C LYS A 224 0.94 -8.49 -1.93
N ASP A 225 0.45 -9.27 -2.87
CA ASP A 225 -0.98 -9.48 -3.07
C ASP A 225 -1.66 -9.93 -1.78
N PHE A 226 -2.85 -9.41 -1.53
CA PHE A 226 -3.69 -9.78 -0.39
C PHE A 226 -5.15 -9.86 -0.80
N GLN A 227 -6.00 -10.30 0.11
CA GLN A 227 -7.43 -10.47 -0.14
C GLN A 227 -8.26 -9.67 0.85
N LEU A 228 -9.25 -8.94 0.35
CA LEU A 228 -10.30 -8.31 1.13
C LEU A 228 -11.51 -9.24 1.19
N LYS A 229 -12.24 -9.21 2.29
CA LYS A 229 -13.46 -9.99 2.50
C LYS A 229 -14.62 -9.09 2.89
N LEU A 230 -15.77 -9.29 2.25
CA LEU A 230 -17.03 -8.68 2.61
C LEU A 230 -17.99 -9.78 3.06
N VAL A 231 -18.63 -9.61 4.18
CA VAL A 231 -19.72 -10.48 4.64
C VAL A 231 -21.04 -9.90 4.18
N LEU A 232 -21.83 -10.70 3.48
CA LEU A 232 -23.22 -10.38 3.16
C LEU A 232 -24.07 -10.87 4.33
N ASN A 233 -24.78 -9.94 4.99
CA ASN A 233 -25.51 -10.21 6.21
C ASN A 233 -26.98 -9.83 6.03
N ALA A 234 -27.88 -10.82 6.13
CA ALA A 234 -29.30 -10.59 6.05
C ALA A 234 -29.83 -9.95 7.33
N VAL A 235 -30.61 -8.89 7.18
CA VAL A 235 -31.29 -8.19 8.29
C VAL A 235 -32.78 -8.05 7.98
N ASP A 236 -33.59 -8.05 9.01
CA ASP A 236 -35.02 -7.82 8.84
C ASP A 236 -35.29 -6.37 8.50
N GLN A 237 -36.35 -6.15 7.74
CA GLN A 237 -36.87 -4.81 7.46
C GLN A 237 -37.31 -4.15 8.75
N ILE A 238 -36.74 -3.01 9.07
CA ILE A 238 -37.14 -2.21 10.23
C ILE A 238 -38.42 -1.46 9.87
N LYS A 239 -39.48 -1.73 10.59
CA LYS A 239 -40.70 -0.94 10.48
C LYS A 239 -40.48 0.41 11.15
N PRO A 240 -40.54 1.51 10.41
CA PRO A 240 -40.40 2.83 11.02
C PRO A 240 -41.51 3.11 12.02
N VAL A 241 -41.23 4.00 12.98
CA VAL A 241 -42.22 4.48 13.98
C VAL A 241 -42.44 5.96 13.79
N PRO A 242 -43.61 6.48 14.19
CA PRO A 242 -43.88 7.91 14.14
C PRO A 242 -42.81 8.72 14.89
N ASP A 243 -42.40 9.84 14.30
CA ASP A 243 -41.58 10.87 14.93
C ASP A 243 -42.44 12.09 15.21
N GLY A 244 -43.14 12.07 16.34
CA GLY A 244 -44.17 12.99 16.68
C GLY A 244 -45.57 12.54 16.23
N THR A 245 -46.50 13.49 16.07
CA THR A 245 -47.89 13.22 15.73
C THR A 245 -48.04 13.07 14.21
N ILE A 246 -48.75 12.04 13.79
CA ILE A 246 -49.26 11.89 12.43
C ILE A 246 -50.69 12.58 12.39
N THR A 247 -50.89 13.43 11.44
CA THR A 247 -52.14 14.17 11.27
C THR A 247 -52.76 13.91 9.91
N ALA A 248 -54.05 14.02 9.82
CA ALA A 248 -54.81 13.94 8.59
C ALA A 248 -55.63 15.21 8.40
N MET A 249 -55.77 15.67 7.18
CA MET A 249 -56.65 16.81 6.85
C MET A 249 -58.09 16.42 7.01
N SER A 250 -58.89 17.36 7.52
CA SER A 250 -60.36 17.21 7.60
C SER A 250 -60.96 17.12 6.19
N ILE A 251 -61.97 16.29 6.04
CA ILE A 251 -62.77 16.14 4.82
C ILE A 251 -64.25 16.47 5.10
N THR A 252 -65.01 16.74 4.04
CA THR A 252 -66.41 17.03 4.13
C THR A 252 -67.23 15.73 4.24
N TYR A 253 -68.33 15.76 4.97
CA TYR A 253 -69.22 14.63 5.03
C TYR A 253 -69.64 14.14 3.64
N GLY A 254 -69.47 12.88 3.40
CA GLY A 254 -69.68 12.23 2.09
C GLY A 254 -68.46 12.10 1.20
N ASP A 255 -67.35 12.76 1.52
CA ASP A 255 -66.09 12.54 0.86
C ASP A 255 -65.46 11.22 1.29
N THR A 256 -64.51 10.71 0.46
CA THR A 256 -63.74 9.52 0.76
C THR A 256 -62.44 9.89 1.44
N LEU A 257 -61.81 8.95 2.23
CA LEU A 257 -60.54 9.17 2.90
C LEU A 257 -59.40 9.46 1.90
N SER A 258 -59.51 9.07 0.64
CA SER A 258 -58.54 9.44 -0.38
C SER A 258 -58.37 10.94 -0.63
N LYS A 259 -59.33 11.75 -0.20
CA LYS A 259 -59.26 13.22 -0.25
C LYS A 259 -58.53 13.83 0.97
N SER A 260 -58.33 13.06 2.04
CA SER A 260 -57.63 13.52 3.24
C SER A 260 -56.14 13.29 3.10
N GLU A 261 -55.32 14.33 3.05
CA GLU A 261 -53.90 14.26 3.06
C GLU A 261 -53.39 13.90 4.45
N ILE A 262 -52.48 12.89 4.50
CA ILE A 262 -51.81 12.49 5.74
C ILE A 262 -50.44 13.15 5.77
N SER A 263 -50.11 13.78 6.88
CA SER A 263 -48.80 14.40 7.11
C SER A 263 -48.19 13.96 8.43
N GLY A 264 -46.87 13.93 8.47
CA GLY A 264 -46.09 13.53 9.63
C GLY A 264 -44.67 13.17 9.29
N LYS A 265 -43.94 12.70 10.27
CA LYS A 265 -42.59 12.21 10.12
C LYS A 265 -42.45 10.81 10.69
N MET A 266 -41.56 10.01 10.09
CA MET A 266 -41.24 8.68 10.56
C MET A 266 -39.74 8.61 10.88
N LYS A 267 -39.38 7.79 11.84
CA LYS A 267 -38.00 7.51 12.20
C LYS A 267 -37.75 6.02 12.29
N ASP A 268 -36.50 5.64 12.04
CA ASP A 268 -35.98 4.30 12.33
C ASP A 268 -36.04 4.07 13.86
N ARG A 269 -36.66 2.97 14.25
CA ARG A 269 -36.84 2.63 15.67
C ARG A 269 -35.53 2.47 16.43
N ASN A 270 -34.48 1.95 15.74
CA ASN A 270 -33.23 1.58 16.38
C ASN A 270 -32.21 2.73 16.36
N THR A 271 -32.16 3.51 15.28
CA THR A 271 -31.17 4.58 15.10
C THR A 271 -31.69 5.96 15.39
N GLY A 272 -33.03 6.15 15.48
CA GLY A 272 -33.69 7.44 15.64
C GLY A 272 -33.60 8.36 14.41
N LYS A 273 -32.96 7.90 13.31
CA LYS A 273 -32.82 8.70 12.09
C LYS A 273 -34.15 8.83 11.36
N SER A 274 -34.38 9.98 10.76
CA SER A 274 -35.55 10.23 9.91
C SER A 274 -35.61 9.25 8.74
N VAL A 275 -36.79 8.73 8.46
CA VAL A 275 -37.09 7.85 7.32
C VAL A 275 -37.96 8.62 6.34
N ASN A 276 -37.51 8.70 5.09
CA ASN A 276 -38.26 9.29 4.01
C ASN A 276 -39.34 8.30 3.50
N GLY A 277 -40.51 8.82 3.21
CA GLY A 277 -41.60 8.02 2.67
C GLY A 277 -42.83 8.88 2.45
N THR A 278 -43.87 8.24 1.93
CA THR A 278 -45.19 8.85 1.74
C THR A 278 -46.22 8.13 2.60
N PHE A 279 -47.20 8.86 3.07
CA PHE A 279 -48.32 8.28 3.78
C PHE A 279 -49.46 8.02 2.81
N ALA A 280 -50.19 6.94 3.01
CA ALA A 280 -51.38 6.61 2.27
C ALA A 280 -52.41 5.94 3.21
N TRP A 281 -53.66 6.12 2.96
CA TRP A 281 -54.72 5.38 3.61
C TRP A 281 -54.66 3.91 3.14
N THR A 282 -54.82 2.98 4.06
CA THR A 282 -54.86 1.53 3.73
C THR A 282 -56.07 1.23 2.84
N ASP A 283 -57.19 1.93 3.11
CA ASP A 283 -58.36 1.95 2.25
C ASP A 283 -58.86 3.39 2.11
N GLY A 284 -58.56 4.00 0.97
CA GLY A 284 -58.95 5.38 0.65
C GLY A 284 -60.39 5.50 0.20
N THR A 285 -61.17 4.43 0.04
CA THR A 285 -62.57 4.43 -0.43
C THR A 285 -63.59 4.60 0.69
N ILE A 286 -63.16 4.44 1.94
CA ILE A 286 -64.00 4.67 3.12
C ILE A 286 -64.52 6.09 3.12
N LYS A 287 -65.80 6.25 3.38
CA LYS A 287 -66.53 7.55 3.51
C LYS A 287 -66.81 7.86 4.96
#